data_9b4f3d771b19590a69cada07ce1e7478
#
_entry.id   9b4f3d771b19590a69cada07ce1e7478
#
_cell.length_a   1.000
_cell.length_b   1.000
_cell.length_c   1.000
_cell.angle_alpha   90.00
_cell.angle_beta   90.00
_cell.angle_gamma   90.00
#
_symmetry.space_group_name_H-M   'P 1'
#
loop_
_entity.id
_entity.type
_entity.pdbx_description
1 polymer ?
#
loop_
_entity_poly.entity_id
_entity_poly.type
_entity_poly.pdbx_seq_one_letter_code
_entity_poly.pdbx_strand_id
1 'polypeptide(L)'
;MVIDAHAHLETPIHGVTPDPGRRRSTHLLMWSYEILGFRNPLWKGEPPGPARALIAMENRLRLSMGCKENLLRYMDRSGIEKSVVLPIAPFSTSWDYLEACAEEPRLIPFASAFPAPGWEKDLEEAVKRGCRGLKIHPILQRVAPEDRFYFDLLEEFAPRRMPVLIHSGEFDYYVVRDGFAAYGDISRYEKLVRAFPEVPFILGHMGLYFPEKALRLAERYENVYLETSFQPLKVVREAIRVAGVERVMFGSDWPESDPRYALRIALKAAGGDEELRRRLTGWNILALLR
;
A
#
# COMPACT_ATOMS: atom_id res chain seq x y z
N MET A 1 -14.91 -12.48 6.59
CA MET A 1 -14.58 -11.05 6.65
C MET A 1 -13.48 -10.77 5.66
N VAL A 2 -13.69 -9.78 4.78
CA VAL A 2 -12.71 -9.35 3.77
C VAL A 2 -12.23 -7.94 4.16
N ILE A 3 -10.93 -7.77 4.33
CA ILE A 3 -10.29 -6.51 4.69
C ILE A 3 -9.23 -6.16 3.65
N ASP A 4 -9.38 -5.00 3.02
CA ASP A 4 -8.36 -4.42 2.16
C ASP A 4 -7.27 -3.77 3.02
N ALA A 5 -6.04 -4.25 2.93
CA ALA A 5 -4.94 -3.75 3.74
C ALA A 5 -4.29 -2.47 3.20
N HIS A 6 -4.73 -1.97 2.03
CA HIS A 6 -4.07 -0.86 1.36
C HIS A 6 -5.03 -0.03 0.50
N ALA A 7 -5.43 1.12 0.99
CA ALA A 7 -6.18 2.11 0.23
C ALA A 7 -5.78 3.54 0.61
N HIS A 8 -6.03 4.49 -0.27
CA HIS A 8 -5.78 5.93 -0.05
C HIS A 8 -7.05 6.74 -0.23
N LEU A 9 -7.20 7.81 0.53
CA LEU A 9 -8.32 8.76 0.45
C LEU A 9 -7.80 10.16 0.18
N GLU A 10 -8.56 10.92 -0.62
CA GLU A 10 -8.51 12.39 -0.72
C GLU A 10 -7.09 13.01 -0.76
N THR A 11 -6.12 12.21 -1.19
CA THR A 11 -4.74 12.64 -1.27
C THR A 11 -4.53 13.34 -2.61
N PRO A 12 -4.22 14.64 -2.65
CA PRO A 12 -3.92 15.36 -3.89
C PRO A 12 -2.54 14.94 -4.44
N ILE A 13 -2.36 13.63 -4.68
CA ILE A 13 -1.14 13.11 -5.27
C ILE A 13 -1.09 13.60 -6.73
N HIS A 14 0.04 14.09 -7.13
CA HIS A 14 0.29 14.58 -8.49
C HIS A 14 -0.64 15.72 -8.96
N GLY A 15 -1.17 16.52 -8.03
CA GLY A 15 -2.03 17.67 -8.35
C GLY A 15 -3.40 17.25 -8.91
N VAL A 16 -3.83 16.03 -8.64
CA VAL A 16 -5.16 15.54 -9.01
C VAL A 16 -6.08 15.67 -7.80
N THR A 17 -7.09 16.52 -7.90
CA THR A 17 -8.12 16.63 -6.87
C THR A 17 -9.15 15.52 -7.04
N PRO A 18 -9.50 14.79 -5.98
CA PRO A 18 -10.58 13.83 -6.02
C PRO A 18 -11.93 14.46 -6.40
N ASP A 19 -12.72 13.73 -7.17
CA ASP A 19 -14.06 14.14 -7.63
C ASP A 19 -15.10 13.11 -7.19
N PRO A 20 -15.90 13.39 -6.15
CA PRO A 20 -16.96 12.49 -5.67
C PRO A 20 -18.05 12.23 -6.72
N GLY A 21 -18.23 13.14 -7.68
CA GLY A 21 -19.16 12.97 -8.79
C GLY A 21 -18.71 11.95 -9.83
N ARG A 22 -17.41 11.67 -9.90
CA ARG A 22 -16.85 10.68 -10.82
C ARG A 22 -17.13 9.27 -10.32
N ARG A 23 -17.98 8.54 -11.01
CA ARG A 23 -18.42 7.19 -10.59
C ARG A 23 -17.70 6.04 -11.27
N ARG A 24 -16.87 6.30 -12.29
CA ARG A 24 -16.14 5.28 -13.06
C ARG A 24 -14.79 5.81 -13.49
N SER A 25 -13.74 5.02 -13.29
CA SER A 25 -12.48 5.17 -13.99
C SER A 25 -12.47 4.33 -15.26
N THR A 26 -11.61 4.68 -16.21
CA THR A 26 -11.32 3.78 -17.33
C THR A 26 -10.41 2.66 -16.84
N HIS A 27 -10.69 1.42 -17.26
CA HIS A 27 -9.95 0.24 -16.85
C HIS A 27 -9.18 -0.42 -18.01
N LEU A 28 -8.92 0.35 -19.08
CA LEU A 28 -8.29 -0.19 -20.29
C LEU A 28 -6.93 -0.83 -20.04
N LEU A 29 -6.13 -0.22 -19.17
CA LEU A 29 -4.81 -0.75 -18.80
C LEU A 29 -4.86 -1.71 -17.61
N MET A 30 -5.82 -1.56 -16.70
CA MET A 30 -5.98 -2.47 -15.56
C MET A 30 -6.19 -3.92 -15.97
N TRP A 31 -6.88 -4.14 -17.09
CA TRP A 31 -7.04 -5.47 -17.67
C TRP A 31 -5.69 -6.11 -18.01
N SER A 32 -4.73 -5.34 -18.54
CA SER A 32 -3.39 -5.85 -18.81
C SER A 32 -2.62 -6.19 -17.53
N TYR A 33 -2.82 -5.45 -16.44
CA TYR A 33 -2.23 -5.77 -15.13
C TYR A 33 -2.84 -7.03 -14.50
N GLU A 34 -4.13 -7.30 -14.70
CA GLU A 34 -4.75 -8.53 -14.21
C GLU A 34 -4.13 -9.78 -14.87
N ILE A 35 -3.78 -9.70 -16.14
CA ILE A 35 -3.23 -10.83 -16.92
C ILE A 35 -1.71 -10.94 -16.73
N LEU A 36 -0.98 -9.83 -16.83
CA LEU A 36 0.47 -9.81 -16.96
C LEU A 36 1.17 -9.35 -15.67
N GLY A 37 0.43 -8.74 -14.74
CA GLY A 37 1.00 -8.02 -13.61
C GLY A 37 1.77 -6.78 -14.08
N PHE A 38 2.51 -6.16 -13.18
CA PHE A 38 3.39 -5.03 -13.51
C PHE A 38 4.57 -5.43 -14.40
N ARG A 39 4.86 -6.71 -14.51
CA ARG A 39 5.83 -7.26 -15.44
C ARG A 39 5.21 -7.44 -16.82
N ASN A 40 5.06 -6.34 -17.54
CA ASN A 40 4.70 -6.42 -18.93
C ASN A 40 5.92 -6.91 -19.73
N PRO A 41 5.87 -8.08 -20.40
CA PRO A 41 6.97 -8.57 -21.19
C PRO A 41 7.27 -7.71 -22.43
N LEU A 42 6.36 -6.78 -22.79
CA LEU A 42 6.53 -5.89 -23.94
C LEU A 42 7.50 -4.75 -23.66
N TRP A 43 7.74 -4.41 -22.38
CA TRP A 43 8.77 -3.45 -22.00
C TRP A 43 9.42 -3.81 -20.66
N LYS A 44 10.72 -3.95 -20.70
CA LYS A 44 11.53 -4.03 -19.49
C LYS A 44 11.83 -2.60 -19.04
N GLY A 45 11.23 -2.16 -17.94
CA GLY A 45 11.40 -0.80 -17.45
C GLY A 45 10.29 0.16 -17.88
N GLU A 46 10.64 1.41 -18.17
CA GLU A 46 9.66 2.45 -18.52
C GLU A 46 8.94 2.15 -19.85
N PRO A 47 7.62 2.35 -19.90
CA PRO A 47 6.88 2.24 -21.15
C PRO A 47 7.32 3.31 -22.17
N PRO A 48 7.26 3.04 -23.48
CA PRO A 48 7.59 4.00 -24.52
C PRO A 48 6.66 5.21 -24.49
N GLY A 49 7.12 6.36 -25.01
CA GLY A 49 6.47 7.66 -24.91
C GLY A 49 4.94 7.70 -25.10
N PRO A 50 4.37 7.12 -26.19
CA PRO A 50 2.91 7.12 -26.40
C PRO A 50 2.16 6.31 -25.35
N ALA A 51 2.67 5.12 -24.96
CA ALA A 51 2.09 4.29 -23.93
C ALA A 51 2.17 4.97 -22.56
N ARG A 52 3.26 5.68 -22.30
CA ARG A 52 3.46 6.47 -21.09
C ARG A 52 2.40 7.56 -20.93
N ALA A 53 2.11 8.32 -22.00
CA ALA A 53 1.09 9.37 -21.96
C ALA A 53 -0.32 8.78 -21.65
N LEU A 54 -0.64 7.62 -22.23
CA LEU A 54 -1.90 6.92 -21.97
C LEU A 54 -1.98 6.42 -20.51
N ILE A 55 -0.90 5.83 -19.99
CA ILE A 55 -0.80 5.38 -18.60
C ILE A 55 -0.96 6.57 -17.65
N ALA A 56 -0.27 7.69 -17.91
CA ALA A 56 -0.38 8.88 -17.09
C ALA A 56 -1.80 9.46 -17.08
N MET A 57 -2.47 9.47 -18.24
CA MET A 57 -3.86 9.90 -18.34
C MET A 57 -4.80 8.99 -17.53
N GLU A 58 -4.67 7.68 -17.68
CA GLU A 58 -5.49 6.72 -16.92
C GLU A 58 -5.21 6.83 -15.42
N ASN A 59 -3.96 7.02 -15.02
CA ASN A 59 -3.59 7.22 -13.63
C ASN A 59 -4.27 8.46 -13.04
N ARG A 60 -4.23 9.60 -13.73
CA ARG A 60 -4.96 10.82 -13.30
C ARG A 60 -6.46 10.58 -13.14
N LEU A 61 -7.06 9.81 -14.05
CA LEU A 61 -8.49 9.46 -13.95
C LEU A 61 -8.78 8.57 -12.74
N ARG A 62 -7.88 7.66 -12.39
CA ARG A 62 -8.00 6.82 -11.20
C ARG A 62 -7.81 7.63 -9.92
N LEU A 63 -6.78 8.45 -9.85
CA LEU A 63 -6.53 9.34 -8.72
C LEU A 63 -7.72 10.25 -8.42
N SER A 64 -8.42 10.73 -9.47
CA SER A 64 -9.63 11.52 -9.26
C SER A 64 -10.79 10.75 -8.61
N MET A 65 -10.68 9.42 -8.49
CA MET A 65 -11.66 8.58 -7.78
C MET A 65 -11.35 8.47 -6.28
N GLY A 66 -10.20 8.95 -5.81
CA GLY A 66 -9.64 8.72 -4.48
C GLY A 66 -10.36 9.45 -3.35
N CYS A 67 -11.69 9.39 -3.29
CA CYS A 67 -12.48 9.93 -2.17
C CYS A 67 -13.22 8.83 -1.41
N LYS A 68 -13.62 9.13 -0.18
CA LYS A 68 -14.32 8.23 0.73
C LYS A 68 -15.56 7.58 0.09
N GLU A 69 -16.42 8.39 -0.55
CA GLU A 69 -17.67 7.92 -1.14
C GLU A 69 -17.42 6.92 -2.27
N ASN A 70 -16.37 7.13 -3.03
CA ASN A 70 -15.99 6.21 -4.10
C ASN A 70 -15.42 4.91 -3.53
N LEU A 71 -14.52 4.98 -2.54
CA LEU A 71 -13.98 3.79 -1.89
C LEU A 71 -15.12 2.94 -1.31
N LEU A 72 -16.04 3.52 -0.55
CA LEU A 72 -17.17 2.80 0.04
C LEU A 72 -18.03 2.11 -1.04
N ARG A 73 -18.31 2.80 -2.15
CA ARG A 73 -19.03 2.17 -3.28
C ARG A 73 -18.30 0.97 -3.88
N TYR A 74 -16.96 1.03 -3.97
CA TYR A 74 -16.17 -0.09 -4.49
C TYR A 74 -16.05 -1.21 -3.47
N MET A 75 -15.97 -0.91 -2.19
CA MET A 75 -16.06 -1.90 -1.11
C MET A 75 -17.36 -2.68 -1.19
N ASP A 76 -18.50 -1.98 -1.29
CA ASP A 76 -19.84 -2.60 -1.40
C ASP A 76 -19.93 -3.53 -2.62
N ARG A 77 -19.45 -3.08 -3.78
CA ARG A 77 -19.46 -3.88 -5.02
C ARG A 77 -18.54 -5.08 -5.00
N SER A 78 -17.50 -5.04 -4.17
CA SER A 78 -16.47 -6.08 -4.08
C SER A 78 -16.68 -7.02 -2.92
N GLY A 79 -17.63 -6.75 -2.02
CA GLY A 79 -17.81 -7.50 -0.78
C GLY A 79 -16.67 -7.29 0.22
N ILE A 80 -16.01 -6.12 0.17
CA ILE A 80 -14.98 -5.72 1.13
C ILE A 80 -15.67 -5.10 2.34
N GLU A 81 -15.45 -5.69 3.51
CA GLU A 81 -16.12 -5.29 4.74
C GLU A 81 -15.38 -4.13 5.43
N LYS A 82 -14.05 -4.11 5.36
CA LYS A 82 -13.21 -3.05 5.93
C LYS A 82 -12.05 -2.72 5.01
N SER A 83 -11.52 -1.49 5.14
CA SER A 83 -10.33 -1.05 4.42
C SER A 83 -9.40 -0.27 5.35
N VAL A 84 -8.12 -0.61 5.32
CA VAL A 84 -7.05 0.19 5.93
C VAL A 84 -6.78 1.36 5.00
N VAL A 85 -6.87 2.58 5.54
CA VAL A 85 -6.66 3.81 4.77
C VAL A 85 -5.39 4.52 5.24
N LEU A 86 -4.55 4.87 4.27
CA LEU A 86 -3.14 5.20 4.46
C LEU A 86 -2.86 6.64 4.01
N PRO A 87 -2.67 7.59 4.92
CA PRO A 87 -2.21 8.93 4.57
C PRO A 87 -0.76 8.90 4.08
N ILE A 88 -0.38 9.88 3.26
CA ILE A 88 1.00 10.07 2.80
C ILE A 88 1.41 11.51 3.08
N ALA A 89 2.03 11.75 4.24
CA ALA A 89 2.58 13.07 4.56
C ALA A 89 3.74 13.42 3.61
N PRO A 90 3.90 14.68 3.17
CA PRO A 90 3.07 15.84 3.55
C PRO A 90 1.81 16.06 2.70
N PHE A 91 1.48 15.19 1.73
CA PHE A 91 0.35 15.39 0.81
C PHE A 91 -1.01 15.21 1.47
N SER A 92 -1.08 14.32 2.48
CA SER A 92 -2.22 14.15 3.35
C SER A 92 -1.75 13.84 4.76
N THR A 93 -2.55 14.21 5.75
CA THR A 93 -2.19 14.09 7.15
C THR A 93 -2.97 12.95 7.83
N SER A 94 -2.47 12.52 8.99
CA SER A 94 -3.24 11.61 9.87
C SER A 94 -4.59 12.18 10.26
N TRP A 95 -4.70 13.51 10.37
CA TRP A 95 -5.93 14.22 10.73
C TRP A 95 -7.01 14.11 9.68
N ASP A 96 -6.65 14.31 8.40
CA ASP A 96 -7.58 14.17 7.27
C ASP A 96 -8.22 12.78 7.27
N TYR A 97 -7.43 11.75 7.59
CA TYR A 97 -7.89 10.37 7.62
C TYR A 97 -8.68 10.01 8.88
N LEU A 98 -8.31 10.55 10.03
CA LEU A 98 -9.10 10.41 11.26
C LEU A 98 -10.48 11.06 11.11
N GLU A 99 -10.57 12.24 10.50
CA GLU A 99 -11.83 12.90 10.20
C GLU A 99 -12.67 12.07 9.20
N ALA A 100 -12.07 11.62 8.12
CA ALA A 100 -12.77 10.78 7.14
C ALA A 100 -13.31 9.47 7.74
N CYS A 101 -12.63 8.90 8.75
CA CYS A 101 -13.01 7.66 9.41
C CYS A 101 -13.97 7.83 10.60
N ALA A 102 -14.15 9.06 11.12
CA ALA A 102 -14.87 9.31 12.39
C ALA A 102 -16.28 8.70 12.42
N GLU A 103 -17.00 8.72 11.31
CA GLU A 103 -18.38 8.22 11.20
C GLU A 103 -18.48 6.94 10.34
N GLU A 104 -17.34 6.36 9.95
CA GLU A 104 -17.32 5.17 9.07
C GLU A 104 -16.45 4.05 9.67
N PRO A 105 -17.04 3.15 10.48
CA PRO A 105 -16.30 2.11 11.19
C PRO A 105 -15.70 1.02 10.27
N ARG A 106 -16.00 1.06 8.98
CA ARG A 106 -15.39 0.17 7.99
C ARG A 106 -14.01 0.64 7.55
N LEU A 107 -13.66 1.91 7.80
CA LEU A 107 -12.36 2.47 7.49
C LEU A 107 -11.45 2.46 8.73
N ILE A 108 -10.23 1.99 8.55
CA ILE A 108 -9.23 1.84 9.62
C ILE A 108 -8.06 2.79 9.31
N PRO A 109 -7.95 3.93 10.00
CA PRO A 109 -6.92 4.92 9.70
C PRO A 109 -5.54 4.47 10.20
N PHE A 110 -4.52 4.68 9.36
CA PHE A 110 -3.12 4.68 9.77
C PHE A 110 -2.64 6.12 9.99
N ALA A 111 -1.54 6.28 10.70
CA ALA A 111 -0.82 7.54 10.78
C ALA A 111 0.20 7.67 9.65
N SER A 112 0.69 8.86 9.40
CA SER A 112 1.88 9.15 8.62
C SER A 112 2.60 10.35 9.21
N ALA A 113 3.93 10.35 9.15
CA ALA A 113 4.77 11.44 9.66
C ALA A 113 5.70 11.94 8.54
N PHE A 114 6.14 13.18 8.67
CA PHE A 114 7.06 13.84 7.76
C PHE A 114 8.12 14.59 8.60
N PRO A 115 9.39 14.69 8.17
CA PRO A 115 10.44 15.38 8.94
C PRO A 115 10.18 16.90 9.01
N ALA A 116 9.32 17.30 9.94
CA ALA A 116 8.97 18.67 10.26
C ALA A 116 8.89 18.83 11.78
N PRO A 117 9.14 20.01 12.36
CA PRO A 117 9.05 20.21 13.79
C PRO A 117 7.70 19.77 14.36
N GLY A 118 7.73 18.96 15.42
CA GLY A 118 6.54 18.50 16.14
C GLY A 118 5.92 17.21 15.62
N TRP A 119 6.53 16.52 14.67
CA TRP A 119 6.02 15.26 14.12
C TRP A 119 5.80 14.19 15.20
N GLU A 120 6.61 14.16 16.24
CA GLU A 120 6.51 13.20 17.36
C GLU A 120 5.16 13.36 18.09
N LYS A 121 4.84 14.61 18.40
CA LYS A 121 3.57 14.96 19.08
C LYS A 121 2.36 14.66 18.19
N ASP A 122 2.46 14.96 16.90
CA ASP A 122 1.39 14.68 15.94
C ASP A 122 1.17 13.17 15.79
N LEU A 123 2.24 12.38 15.74
CA LEU A 123 2.17 10.92 15.70
C LEU A 123 1.53 10.34 16.96
N GLU A 124 1.99 10.77 18.15
CA GLU A 124 1.45 10.33 19.43
C GLU A 124 -0.05 10.59 19.51
N GLU A 125 -0.47 11.80 19.18
CA GLU A 125 -1.88 12.19 19.23
C GLU A 125 -2.72 11.44 18.18
N ALA A 126 -2.20 11.23 16.97
CA ALA A 126 -2.89 10.46 15.94
C ALA A 126 -3.18 9.02 16.40
N VAL A 127 -2.21 8.39 17.07
CA VAL A 127 -2.39 7.04 17.64
C VAL A 127 -3.41 7.06 18.78
N LYS A 128 -3.36 8.05 19.69
CA LYS A 128 -4.35 8.21 20.75
C LYS A 128 -5.77 8.36 20.23
N ARG A 129 -5.93 9.01 19.07
CA ARG A 129 -7.23 9.18 18.40
C ARG A 129 -7.68 8.01 17.55
N GLY A 130 -6.90 6.94 17.45
CA GLY A 130 -7.35 5.69 16.88
C GLY A 130 -6.67 5.24 15.60
N CYS A 131 -5.57 5.87 15.18
CA CYS A 131 -4.72 5.29 14.13
C CYS A 131 -4.18 3.92 14.59
N ARG A 132 -4.22 2.93 13.71
CA ARG A 132 -3.91 1.52 14.00
C ARG A 132 -2.63 1.02 13.34
N GLY A 133 -1.82 1.91 12.80
CA GLY A 133 -0.55 1.61 12.15
C GLY A 133 0.09 2.87 11.60
N LEU A 134 1.21 2.70 10.91
CA LEU A 134 1.99 3.78 10.31
C LEU A 134 2.18 3.54 8.82
N LYS A 135 2.03 4.57 8.00
CA LYS A 135 2.40 4.58 6.57
C LYS A 135 3.70 5.34 6.37
N ILE A 136 4.63 4.70 5.68
CA ILE A 136 5.88 5.29 5.19
C ILE A 136 5.91 5.21 3.67
N HIS A 137 6.32 6.30 3.00
CA HIS A 137 6.43 6.37 1.54
C HIS A 137 7.70 7.10 1.10
N PRO A 138 8.86 6.44 1.10
CA PRO A 138 10.16 7.10 0.90
C PRO A 138 10.25 7.95 -0.36
N ILE A 139 9.67 7.50 -1.48
CA ILE A 139 9.69 8.24 -2.75
C ILE A 139 8.93 9.56 -2.64
N LEU A 140 7.66 9.52 -2.20
CA LEU A 140 6.81 10.73 -2.13
C LEU A 140 7.22 11.65 -0.98
N GLN A 141 7.71 11.10 0.13
CA GLN A 141 8.26 11.87 1.24
C GLN A 141 9.64 12.46 0.91
N ARG A 142 10.30 11.98 -0.15
CA ARG A 142 11.67 12.35 -0.53
C ARG A 142 12.69 12.15 0.58
N VAL A 143 12.47 11.13 1.39
CA VAL A 143 13.32 10.76 2.52
C VAL A 143 13.96 9.41 2.21
N ALA A 144 15.28 9.33 2.25
CA ALA A 144 15.98 8.08 1.98
C ALA A 144 15.65 7.02 3.04
N PRO A 145 15.53 5.74 2.68
CA PRO A 145 15.26 4.68 3.67
C PRO A 145 16.26 4.60 4.82
N GLU A 146 17.50 5.05 4.58
CA GLU A 146 18.58 5.07 5.58
C GLU A 146 18.64 6.38 6.38
N ASP A 147 17.76 7.33 6.11
CA ASP A 147 17.75 8.62 6.80
C ASP A 147 17.46 8.44 8.29
N ARG A 148 18.11 9.24 9.11
CA ARG A 148 17.96 9.23 10.57
C ARG A 148 16.50 9.44 10.98
N PHE A 149 15.74 10.22 10.23
CA PHE A 149 14.33 10.44 10.50
C PHE A 149 13.52 9.16 10.62
N TYR A 150 13.72 8.16 9.73
CA TYR A 150 12.96 6.91 9.82
C TYR A 150 13.39 6.05 11.01
N PHE A 151 14.62 6.13 11.45
CA PHE A 151 15.04 5.46 12.69
C PHE A 151 14.40 6.12 13.91
N ASP A 152 14.44 7.46 14.00
CA ASP A 152 13.80 8.21 15.10
C ASP A 152 12.29 7.97 15.12
N LEU A 153 11.64 7.98 13.94
CA LEU A 153 10.21 7.68 13.78
C LEU A 153 9.87 6.27 14.29
N LEU A 154 10.69 5.29 13.95
CA LEU A 154 10.46 3.91 14.37
C LEU A 154 10.85 3.67 15.82
N GLU A 155 11.87 4.33 16.37
CA GLU A 155 12.19 4.33 17.81
C GLU A 155 10.98 4.81 18.63
N GLU A 156 10.30 5.87 18.18
CA GLU A 156 9.07 6.38 18.81
C GLU A 156 7.89 5.43 18.62
N PHE A 157 7.76 4.79 17.44
CA PHE A 157 6.58 3.99 17.09
C PHE A 157 6.65 2.53 17.56
N ALA A 158 7.82 1.91 17.59
CA ALA A 158 8.03 0.48 17.86
C ALA A 158 7.43 -0.04 19.18
N PRO A 159 7.42 0.73 20.29
CA PRO A 159 6.80 0.27 21.54
C PRO A 159 5.32 -0.09 21.41
N ARG A 160 4.64 0.42 20.40
CA ARG A 160 3.22 0.17 20.14
C ARG A 160 2.97 -1.18 19.47
N ARG A 161 4.00 -1.80 18.87
CA ARG A 161 3.92 -3.06 18.13
C ARG A 161 2.84 -3.10 17.05
N MET A 162 2.49 -1.93 16.54
CA MET A 162 1.54 -1.76 15.45
C MET A 162 2.22 -1.94 14.09
N PRO A 163 1.49 -2.31 13.04
CA PRO A 163 2.07 -2.51 11.71
C PRO A 163 2.54 -1.20 11.07
N VAL A 164 3.63 -1.32 10.33
CA VAL A 164 4.18 -0.25 9.49
C VAL A 164 4.08 -0.68 8.04
N LEU A 165 3.24 -0.03 7.25
CA LEU A 165 3.16 -0.28 5.81
C LEU A 165 4.10 0.68 5.08
N ILE A 166 5.12 0.10 4.44
CA ILE A 166 6.11 0.83 3.64
C ILE A 166 5.78 0.65 2.16
N HIS A 167 5.67 1.75 1.40
CA HIS A 167 5.69 1.66 -0.05
C HIS A 167 6.97 0.97 -0.50
N SER A 168 6.87 -0.04 -1.34
CA SER A 168 8.03 -0.77 -1.83
C SER A 168 7.98 -0.98 -3.34
N GLY A 169 9.10 -0.72 -3.97
CA GLY A 169 9.26 -0.79 -5.41
C GLY A 169 9.72 0.54 -6.00
N GLU A 170 10.71 0.44 -6.87
CA GLU A 170 11.21 1.57 -7.62
C GLU A 170 10.16 1.96 -8.68
N PHE A 171 9.64 3.18 -8.60
CA PHE A 171 8.64 3.69 -9.52
C PHE A 171 8.85 5.18 -9.77
N ASP A 172 9.07 5.54 -11.03
CA ASP A 172 9.01 6.93 -11.47
C ASP A 172 7.54 7.31 -11.64
N TYR A 173 7.01 8.05 -10.69
CA TYR A 173 5.73 8.69 -10.88
C TYR A 173 5.84 9.63 -12.07
N TYR A 174 5.09 9.36 -13.13
CA TYR A 174 5.19 10.06 -14.43
C TYR A 174 5.07 11.58 -14.37
N VAL A 175 4.70 12.12 -13.22
CA VAL A 175 4.53 13.55 -12.96
C VAL A 175 5.72 14.15 -12.20
N VAL A 176 6.52 13.32 -11.51
CA VAL A 176 7.64 13.76 -10.67
C VAL A 176 8.90 12.97 -11.02
N ARG A 177 9.58 13.40 -12.07
CA ARG A 177 10.92 12.91 -12.44
C ARG A 177 11.98 13.64 -11.63
N ASP A 178 12.07 13.34 -10.35
CA ASP A 178 12.96 14.03 -9.44
C ASP A 178 14.10 13.15 -8.87
N GLY A 179 14.26 11.93 -9.40
CA GLY A 179 15.36 11.04 -9.01
C GLY A 179 15.14 10.26 -7.71
N PHE A 180 13.95 10.33 -7.10
CA PHE A 180 13.67 9.62 -5.84
C PHE A 180 13.16 8.19 -6.02
N ALA A 181 12.98 7.69 -7.25
CA ALA A 181 12.53 6.32 -7.52
C ALA A 181 13.36 5.26 -6.78
N ALA A 182 14.67 5.44 -6.69
CA ALA A 182 15.58 4.55 -5.97
C ALA A 182 15.34 4.47 -4.46
N TYR A 183 14.51 5.37 -3.88
CA TYR A 183 14.10 5.28 -2.49
C TYR A 183 13.07 4.17 -2.26
N GLY A 184 12.46 3.65 -3.33
CA GLY A 184 11.60 2.47 -3.31
C GLY A 184 12.36 1.14 -3.38
N ASP A 185 13.68 1.13 -3.54
CA ASP A 185 14.45 -0.12 -3.58
C ASP A 185 14.42 -0.84 -2.22
N ILE A 186 13.82 -2.02 -2.22
CA ILE A 186 13.62 -2.83 -1.01
C ILE A 186 14.94 -3.20 -0.32
N SER A 187 16.02 -3.37 -1.08
CA SER A 187 17.33 -3.70 -0.48
C SER A 187 17.80 -2.65 0.53
N ARG A 188 17.32 -1.42 0.41
CA ARG A 188 17.62 -0.31 1.31
C ARG A 188 16.81 -0.35 2.61
N TYR A 189 15.73 -1.14 2.68
CA TYR A 189 14.88 -1.26 3.87
C TYR A 189 15.43 -2.25 4.89
N GLU A 190 16.39 -3.09 4.50
CA GLU A 190 16.92 -4.16 5.36
C GLU A 190 17.46 -3.64 6.69
N LYS A 191 18.10 -2.46 6.70
CA LYS A 191 18.63 -1.86 7.94
C LYS A 191 17.50 -1.52 8.92
N LEU A 192 16.38 -0.95 8.44
CA LEU A 192 15.20 -0.64 9.25
C LEU A 192 14.56 -1.91 9.79
N VAL A 193 14.30 -2.88 8.93
CA VAL A 193 13.67 -4.17 9.30
C VAL A 193 14.48 -4.88 10.38
N ARG A 194 15.79 -4.90 10.25
CA ARG A 194 16.70 -5.52 11.21
C ARG A 194 16.78 -4.77 12.53
N ALA A 195 16.72 -3.44 12.50
CA ALA A 195 16.82 -2.60 13.69
C ALA A 195 15.59 -2.70 14.60
N PHE A 196 14.41 -3.01 14.04
CA PHE A 196 13.13 -3.06 14.74
C PHE A 196 12.42 -4.42 14.54
N PRO A 197 12.96 -5.52 15.09
CA PRO A 197 12.42 -6.87 14.87
C PRO A 197 11.02 -7.07 15.46
N GLU A 198 10.59 -6.24 16.41
CA GLU A 198 9.27 -6.26 17.02
C GLU A 198 8.19 -5.56 16.18
N VAL A 199 8.58 -4.79 15.16
CA VAL A 199 7.66 -4.06 14.28
C VAL A 199 7.27 -4.93 13.10
N PRO A 200 5.97 -5.18 12.85
CA PRO A 200 5.51 -5.83 11.63
C PRO A 200 5.63 -4.88 10.44
N PHE A 201 6.57 -5.12 9.54
CA PHE A 201 6.75 -4.34 8.32
C PHE A 201 5.95 -4.97 7.16
N ILE A 202 4.95 -4.26 6.65
CA ILE A 202 4.18 -4.66 5.48
C ILE A 202 4.78 -4.00 4.25
N LEU A 203 5.34 -4.78 3.33
CA LEU A 203 5.86 -4.28 2.07
C LEU A 203 4.71 -4.12 1.07
N GLY A 204 4.27 -2.90 0.85
CA GLY A 204 3.25 -2.56 -0.15
C GLY A 204 3.71 -2.98 -1.55
N HIS A 205 2.81 -3.58 -2.33
CA HIS A 205 3.06 -3.99 -3.72
C HIS A 205 4.16 -5.06 -3.90
N MET A 206 4.71 -5.65 -2.84
CA MET A 206 5.83 -6.61 -2.91
C MET A 206 6.96 -6.15 -3.84
N GLY A 207 7.28 -4.83 -3.87
CA GLY A 207 8.36 -4.31 -4.70
C GLY A 207 8.01 -4.08 -6.16
N LEU A 208 6.74 -4.03 -6.54
CA LEU A 208 6.26 -3.74 -7.91
C LEU A 208 6.95 -4.63 -8.97
N TYR A 209 7.94 -4.07 -9.69
CA TYR A 209 8.66 -4.74 -10.76
C TYR A 209 9.68 -5.79 -10.27
N PHE A 210 10.08 -5.74 -9.00
CA PHE A 210 11.14 -6.56 -8.42
C PHE A 210 10.68 -7.36 -7.19
N PRO A 211 9.60 -8.17 -7.30
CA PRO A 211 9.05 -8.90 -6.16
C PRO A 211 10.06 -9.88 -5.54
N GLU A 212 11.05 -10.35 -6.29
CA GLU A 212 12.11 -11.20 -5.77
C GLU A 212 12.94 -10.53 -4.66
N LYS A 213 13.05 -9.19 -4.64
CA LYS A 213 13.70 -8.46 -3.55
C LYS A 213 12.84 -8.54 -2.27
N ALA A 214 11.52 -8.37 -2.40
CA ALA A 214 10.58 -8.49 -1.28
C ALA A 214 10.53 -9.90 -0.71
N LEU A 215 10.48 -10.90 -1.59
CA LEU A 215 10.48 -12.32 -1.20
C LEU A 215 11.75 -12.68 -0.42
N ARG A 216 12.93 -12.27 -0.88
CA ARG A 216 14.19 -12.48 -0.17
C ARG A 216 14.20 -11.82 1.21
N LEU A 217 13.65 -10.62 1.34
CA LEU A 217 13.59 -9.95 2.63
C LEU A 217 12.63 -10.66 3.58
N ALA A 218 11.47 -11.09 3.09
CA ALA A 218 10.50 -11.85 3.88
C ALA A 218 10.98 -13.26 4.25
N GLU A 219 11.85 -13.89 3.45
CA GLU A 219 12.49 -15.16 3.77
C GLU A 219 13.50 -15.02 4.93
N ARG A 220 14.18 -13.89 5.01
CA ARG A 220 15.23 -13.64 6.01
C ARG A 220 14.72 -13.06 7.34
N TYR A 221 13.58 -12.37 7.31
CA TYR A 221 13.05 -11.63 8.47
C TYR A 221 11.59 -11.98 8.73
N GLU A 222 11.29 -12.52 9.89
CA GLU A 222 9.94 -12.96 10.27
C GLU A 222 8.97 -11.80 10.49
N ASN A 223 9.47 -10.60 10.78
CA ASN A 223 8.69 -9.37 10.92
C ASN A 223 8.34 -8.69 9.59
N VAL A 224 8.67 -9.32 8.44
CA VAL A 224 8.32 -8.82 7.11
C VAL A 224 7.08 -9.53 6.58
N TYR A 225 6.09 -8.74 6.21
CA TYR A 225 4.80 -9.11 5.64
C TYR A 225 4.70 -8.58 4.21
N LEU A 226 3.88 -9.21 3.38
CA LEU A 226 3.77 -8.92 1.96
C LEU A 226 2.32 -8.57 1.58
N GLU A 227 2.13 -7.43 0.94
CA GLU A 227 0.82 -6.97 0.47
C GLU A 227 0.73 -7.13 -1.06
N THR A 228 -0.43 -7.61 -1.56
CA THR A 228 -0.56 -8.21 -2.89
C THR A 228 -0.94 -7.27 -4.04
N SER A 229 -1.16 -5.97 -3.79
CA SER A 229 -1.57 -5.06 -4.87
C SER A 229 -0.60 -5.10 -6.06
N PHE A 230 -1.14 -4.98 -7.26
CA PHE A 230 -0.42 -5.07 -8.55
C PHE A 230 0.31 -6.38 -8.84
N GLN A 231 0.30 -7.37 -7.96
CA GLN A 231 1.05 -8.59 -8.19
C GLN A 231 0.22 -9.65 -8.94
N PRO A 232 0.81 -10.31 -9.93
CA PRO A 232 0.15 -11.38 -10.65
C PRO A 232 0.03 -12.64 -9.77
N LEU A 233 -0.94 -13.50 -10.09
CA LEU A 233 -1.22 -14.73 -9.37
C LEU A 233 0.02 -15.58 -9.08
N LYS A 234 0.94 -15.69 -10.04
CA LYS A 234 2.19 -16.46 -9.86
C LYS A 234 3.04 -15.91 -8.71
N VAL A 235 3.16 -14.58 -8.61
CA VAL A 235 3.95 -13.93 -7.56
C VAL A 235 3.28 -14.08 -6.21
N VAL A 236 1.94 -13.93 -6.13
CA VAL A 236 1.20 -14.12 -4.87
C VAL A 236 1.34 -15.54 -4.34
N ARG A 237 1.25 -16.57 -5.21
CA ARG A 237 1.49 -17.96 -4.81
C ARG A 237 2.92 -18.20 -4.34
N GLU A 238 3.89 -17.59 -4.99
CA GLU A 238 5.28 -17.68 -4.57
C GLU A 238 5.51 -16.99 -3.22
N ALA A 239 4.86 -15.84 -2.98
CA ALA A 239 4.90 -15.15 -1.70
C ALA A 239 4.37 -16.03 -0.56
N ILE A 240 3.24 -16.73 -0.77
CA ILE A 240 2.68 -17.68 0.20
C ILE A 240 3.68 -18.82 0.48
N ARG A 241 4.34 -19.33 -0.55
CA ARG A 241 5.32 -20.42 -0.40
C ARG A 241 6.57 -19.98 0.38
N VAL A 242 7.05 -18.76 0.13
CA VAL A 242 8.31 -18.23 0.73
C VAL A 242 8.08 -17.66 2.13
N ALA A 243 7.09 -16.79 2.28
CA ALA A 243 6.85 -16.10 3.54
C ALA A 243 5.94 -16.88 4.50
N GLY A 244 5.23 -17.89 4.01
CA GLY A 244 4.15 -18.53 4.75
C GLY A 244 2.82 -17.78 4.61
N VAL A 245 1.72 -18.50 4.79
CA VAL A 245 0.38 -17.94 4.59
C VAL A 245 0.04 -16.82 5.57
N GLU A 246 0.60 -16.84 6.76
CA GLU A 246 0.35 -15.86 7.83
C GLU A 246 0.89 -14.48 7.52
N ARG A 247 1.84 -14.37 6.59
CA ARG A 247 2.55 -13.13 6.29
C ARG A 247 2.24 -12.53 4.92
N VAL A 248 1.21 -13.06 4.23
CA VAL A 248 0.74 -12.50 2.96
C VAL A 248 -0.69 -11.99 3.13
N MET A 249 -0.99 -10.78 2.65
CA MET A 249 -2.30 -10.18 2.81
C MET A 249 -2.76 -9.46 1.55
N PHE A 250 -4.07 -9.49 1.34
CA PHE A 250 -4.73 -8.75 0.27
C PHE A 250 -4.69 -7.25 0.55
N GLY A 251 -4.32 -6.48 -0.47
CA GLY A 251 -4.49 -5.05 -0.55
C GLY A 251 -4.73 -4.62 -1.99
N SER A 252 -5.40 -3.51 -2.19
CA SER A 252 -5.76 -3.02 -3.52
C SER A 252 -4.91 -1.88 -4.02
N ASP A 253 -4.40 -1.04 -3.13
CA ASP A 253 -3.82 0.26 -3.46
C ASP A 253 -4.83 1.18 -4.18
N TRP A 254 -6.09 1.16 -3.72
CA TRP A 254 -7.08 2.14 -4.19
C TRP A 254 -6.58 3.57 -3.96
N PRO A 255 -6.74 4.52 -4.90
CA PRO A 255 -7.43 4.44 -6.18
C PRO A 255 -6.54 4.02 -7.36
N GLU A 256 -5.26 3.72 -7.12
CA GLU A 256 -4.30 3.33 -8.16
C GLU A 256 -4.69 2.02 -8.84
N SER A 257 -5.37 1.13 -8.11
CA SER A 257 -5.93 -0.12 -8.64
C SER A 257 -7.41 -0.28 -8.26
N ASP A 258 -8.09 -1.16 -8.97
CA ASP A 258 -9.47 -1.54 -8.65
C ASP A 258 -9.46 -2.71 -7.64
N PRO A 259 -10.08 -2.55 -6.46
CA PRO A 259 -10.12 -3.59 -5.44
C PRO A 259 -10.63 -4.94 -5.93
N ARG A 260 -11.52 -4.95 -6.94
CA ARG A 260 -12.05 -6.18 -7.53
C ARG A 260 -10.97 -7.04 -8.20
N TYR A 261 -9.99 -6.41 -8.84
CA TYR A 261 -8.88 -7.14 -9.48
C TYR A 261 -7.94 -7.74 -8.45
N ALA A 262 -7.49 -6.94 -7.48
CA ALA A 262 -6.60 -7.40 -6.43
C ALA A 262 -7.23 -8.52 -5.59
N LEU A 263 -8.50 -8.37 -5.19
CA LEU A 263 -9.23 -9.39 -4.45
C LEU A 263 -9.39 -10.69 -5.27
N ARG A 264 -9.69 -10.58 -6.57
CA ARG A 264 -9.81 -11.76 -7.45
C ARG A 264 -8.49 -12.54 -7.52
N ILE A 265 -7.35 -11.85 -7.57
CA ILE A 265 -6.03 -12.51 -7.55
C ILE A 265 -5.80 -13.23 -6.21
N ALA A 266 -6.10 -12.59 -5.08
CA ALA A 266 -5.99 -13.21 -3.77
C ALA A 266 -6.88 -14.46 -3.64
N LEU A 267 -8.14 -14.39 -4.10
CA LEU A 267 -9.07 -15.52 -4.12
C LEU A 267 -8.57 -16.65 -5.03
N LYS A 268 -8.05 -16.35 -6.22
CA LYS A 268 -7.45 -17.34 -7.12
C LYS A 268 -6.17 -17.97 -6.52
N ALA A 269 -5.41 -17.21 -5.73
CA ALA A 269 -4.22 -17.73 -5.05
C ALA A 269 -4.60 -18.74 -3.97
N ALA A 270 -5.66 -18.47 -3.23
CA ALA A 270 -6.21 -19.39 -2.24
C ALA A 270 -6.80 -20.68 -2.86
N GLY A 271 -7.25 -20.63 -4.12
CA GLY A 271 -7.87 -21.80 -4.75
C GLY A 271 -9.15 -22.22 -4.03
N GLY A 272 -9.22 -23.50 -3.63
CA GLY A 272 -10.34 -24.05 -2.87
C GLY A 272 -10.09 -24.12 -1.36
N ASP A 273 -8.94 -23.64 -0.88
CA ASP A 273 -8.58 -23.65 0.54
C ASP A 273 -9.24 -22.48 1.26
N GLU A 274 -10.22 -22.80 2.10
CA GLU A 274 -11.01 -21.82 2.84
C GLU A 274 -10.22 -21.11 3.94
N GLU A 275 -9.29 -21.81 4.61
CA GLU A 275 -8.44 -21.18 5.64
C GLU A 275 -7.46 -20.22 5.00
N LEU A 276 -6.79 -20.63 3.94
CA LEU A 276 -5.90 -19.78 3.16
C LEU A 276 -6.65 -18.53 2.64
N ARG A 277 -7.88 -18.71 2.16
CA ARG A 277 -8.73 -17.61 1.73
C ARG A 277 -8.97 -16.60 2.86
N ARG A 278 -9.40 -17.08 4.05
CA ARG A 278 -9.66 -16.22 5.20
C ARG A 278 -8.42 -15.47 5.67
N ARG A 279 -7.26 -16.14 5.68
CA ARG A 279 -5.99 -15.54 6.04
C ARG A 279 -5.61 -14.43 5.08
N LEU A 280 -5.54 -14.72 3.79
CA LEU A 280 -5.17 -13.76 2.76
C LEU A 280 -6.10 -12.55 2.71
N THR A 281 -7.41 -12.78 2.85
CA THR A 281 -8.39 -11.71 2.63
C THR A 281 -8.78 -10.94 3.89
N GLY A 282 -8.26 -11.30 5.08
CA GLY A 282 -8.64 -10.54 6.26
C GLY A 282 -7.93 -10.90 7.56
N TRP A 283 -7.74 -12.19 7.88
CA TRP A 283 -7.24 -12.55 9.21
C TRP A 283 -5.81 -12.07 9.45
N ASN A 284 -4.94 -12.08 8.44
CA ASN A 284 -3.56 -11.68 8.61
C ASN A 284 -3.44 -10.21 8.98
N ILE A 285 -4.11 -9.33 8.24
CA ILE A 285 -4.10 -7.90 8.60
C ILE A 285 -4.81 -7.67 9.94
N LEU A 286 -5.94 -8.34 10.20
CA LEU A 286 -6.66 -8.21 11.47
C LEU A 286 -5.79 -8.59 12.68
N ALA A 287 -4.94 -9.60 12.55
CA ALA A 287 -4.03 -10.01 13.60
C ALA A 287 -3.01 -8.93 13.96
N LEU A 288 -2.63 -8.08 13.00
CA LEU A 288 -1.69 -6.98 13.18
C LEU A 288 -2.35 -5.70 13.74
N LEU A 289 -3.67 -5.56 13.55
CA LEU A 289 -4.43 -4.37 13.98
C LEU A 289 -4.93 -4.41 15.44
N ARG A 290 -4.48 -5.40 16.21
CA ARG A 290 -4.91 -5.63 17.60
C ARG A 290 -4.33 -4.63 18.59
#